data_ac1a40fd3701c00ddf38ce14da6805ca
#
_entry.id   ac1a40fd3701c00ddf38ce14da6805ca
#
_cell.length_a   1.000
_cell.length_b   1.000
_cell.length_c   1.000
_cell.angle_alpha   90.00
_cell.angle_beta   90.00
_cell.angle_gamma   90.00
#
_symmetry.space_group_name_H-M   'P 1'
#
loop_
_entity.id
_entity.type
_entity.pdbx_description
1 polymer ?
#
loop_
_entity_poly.entity_id
_entity_poly.type
_entity_poly.pdbx_seq_one_letter_code
_entity_poly.pdbx_strand_id
1 'polypeptide(L)'
;HVVIQNVKTTDGDRNSAGDVDTELKELREFLKEAMEGQTYALDMLFSTSNFWLQTSPEWKFIIENRTKLLSKNVKPFLGYIRQQTAKYGLKGARLAELQRIIEYYDQFPPNSLISDHPLPSLSEFVRIWEQICEQPHGLDNINVTYLEVLGKKFQMNTHLKNVLYPLKKLDEEYGKRSRLAANNEGVDWKAVSHAFRLSYQLVDLAENHQFVFPLKQVNRIKQIKNGELPWLQLQDELSELMDKSFQAIEKSTLPEEPDRVFWSDFIVWTYLKSITS
;
A
#
# COMPACT_ATOMS: atom_id res chain seq x y z
N HIS A 1 -27.57 3.24 -6.49
CA HIS A 1 -26.62 2.36 -5.77
C HIS A 1 -25.76 1.61 -6.79
N VAL A 2 -24.51 1.36 -6.43
CA VAL A 2 -23.61 0.46 -7.14
C VAL A 2 -23.51 -0.82 -6.34
N VAL A 3 -23.78 -1.95 -6.98
CA VAL A 3 -23.71 -3.28 -6.34
C VAL A 3 -22.41 -3.94 -6.74
N ILE A 4 -21.61 -4.32 -5.75
CA ILE A 4 -20.36 -5.03 -5.93
C ILE A 4 -20.54 -6.44 -5.40
N GLN A 5 -20.29 -7.44 -6.23
CA GLN A 5 -20.29 -8.83 -5.80
C GLN A 5 -18.91 -9.44 -5.99
N ASN A 6 -18.37 -10.03 -4.92
CA ASN A 6 -17.15 -10.80 -4.93
C ASN A 6 -17.47 -12.26 -4.61
N VAL A 7 -17.09 -13.17 -5.48
CA VAL A 7 -17.15 -14.60 -5.17
C VAL A 7 -15.94 -14.92 -4.31
N LYS A 8 -16.17 -15.27 -3.05
CA LYS A 8 -15.10 -15.72 -2.14
C LYS A 8 -14.74 -17.15 -2.52
N THR A 9 -13.51 -17.31 -3.00
CA THR A 9 -12.89 -18.64 -3.11
C THR A 9 -12.21 -18.93 -1.78
N THR A 10 -12.67 -19.95 -1.12
CA THR A 10 -12.30 -20.45 0.19
C THR A 10 -10.83 -20.65 0.47
N ASP A 11 -10.35 -20.26 1.60
CA ASP A 11 -9.87 -21.15 2.68
C ASP A 11 -9.68 -20.31 3.95
N GLY A 12 -10.41 -20.70 5.00
CA GLY A 12 -10.12 -20.24 6.37
C GLY A 12 -10.76 -18.93 6.81
N ASP A 13 -11.52 -18.25 5.99
CA ASP A 13 -12.23 -17.04 6.42
C ASP A 13 -13.67 -17.33 6.81
N ARG A 14 -14.22 -16.45 7.66
CA ARG A 14 -15.51 -16.58 8.38
C ARG A 14 -16.76 -16.82 7.54
N ASN A 15 -16.64 -16.89 6.24
CA ASN A 15 -17.75 -17.15 5.31
C ASN A 15 -17.55 -18.51 4.65
N SER A 16 -18.63 -19.25 4.48
CA SER A 16 -18.63 -20.57 3.87
C SER A 16 -18.17 -20.58 2.41
N ALA A 17 -17.68 -21.74 1.96
CA ALA A 17 -17.35 -21.98 0.55
C ALA A 17 -18.59 -21.73 -0.31
N GLY A 18 -18.49 -20.81 -1.26
CA GLY A 18 -19.59 -20.48 -2.18
C GLY A 18 -20.40 -19.25 -1.79
N ASP A 19 -20.09 -18.57 -0.68
CA ASP A 19 -20.74 -17.32 -0.36
C ASP A 19 -20.33 -16.23 -1.36
N VAL A 20 -21.35 -15.55 -1.89
CA VAL A 20 -21.17 -14.35 -2.70
C VAL A 20 -21.18 -13.15 -1.76
N ASP A 21 -20.05 -12.48 -1.67
CA ASP A 21 -19.94 -11.23 -0.92
C ASP A 21 -20.56 -10.11 -1.77
N THR A 22 -21.62 -9.49 -1.25
CA THR A 22 -22.30 -8.42 -1.95
C THR A 22 -22.20 -7.14 -1.12
N GLU A 23 -21.61 -6.12 -1.69
CA GLU A 23 -21.52 -4.79 -1.09
C GLU A 23 -22.38 -3.81 -1.90
N LEU A 24 -23.18 -3.03 -1.20
CA LEU A 24 -24.00 -1.97 -1.79
C LEU A 24 -23.37 -0.63 -1.44
N LYS A 25 -23.00 0.13 -2.47
CA LYS A 25 -22.44 1.48 -2.28
C LYS A 25 -23.36 2.54 -2.84
N GLU A 26 -23.42 3.67 -2.17
CA GLU A 26 -24.02 4.89 -2.72
C GLU A 26 -23.23 5.34 -3.96
N LEU A 27 -23.92 5.82 -5.00
CA LEU A 27 -23.29 6.28 -6.24
C LEU A 27 -22.22 7.36 -5.98
N ARG A 28 -22.55 8.32 -5.13
CA ARG A 28 -21.64 9.41 -4.76
C ARG A 28 -20.37 8.88 -4.10
N GLU A 29 -20.50 7.92 -3.18
CA GLU A 29 -19.36 7.32 -2.49
C GLU A 29 -18.50 6.54 -3.48
N PHE A 30 -19.10 5.72 -4.33
CA PHE A 30 -18.38 4.97 -5.36
C PHE A 30 -17.55 5.87 -6.28
N LEU A 31 -18.18 6.95 -6.81
CA LEU A 31 -17.46 7.88 -7.69
C LEU A 31 -16.36 8.64 -6.95
N LYS A 32 -16.57 9.00 -5.68
CA LYS A 32 -15.53 9.60 -4.84
C LYS A 32 -14.35 8.67 -4.69
N GLU A 33 -14.58 7.41 -4.32
CA GLU A 33 -13.52 6.42 -4.15
C GLU A 33 -12.79 6.11 -5.47
N ALA A 34 -13.51 6.10 -6.60
CA ALA A 34 -12.90 5.98 -7.92
C ALA A 34 -11.98 7.16 -8.24
N MET A 35 -12.41 8.39 -7.95
CA MET A 35 -11.59 9.61 -8.10
C MET A 35 -10.39 9.65 -7.16
N GLU A 36 -10.46 8.99 -6.02
CA GLU A 36 -9.37 8.83 -5.06
C GLU A 36 -8.42 7.68 -5.43
N GLY A 37 -8.69 6.94 -6.50
CA GLY A 37 -7.87 5.83 -6.97
C GLY A 37 -7.98 4.57 -6.10
N GLN A 38 -9.17 4.29 -5.52
CA GLN A 38 -9.39 3.03 -4.81
C GLN A 38 -9.36 1.85 -5.79
N THR A 39 -8.56 0.84 -5.46
CA THR A 39 -8.24 -0.26 -6.39
C THR A 39 -9.47 -1.01 -6.88
N TYR A 40 -10.41 -1.33 -5.98
CA TYR A 40 -11.62 -2.06 -6.34
C TYR A 40 -12.54 -1.25 -7.27
N ALA A 41 -12.64 0.07 -7.05
CA ALA A 41 -13.48 0.93 -7.88
C ALA A 41 -12.92 1.03 -9.30
N LEU A 42 -11.59 1.16 -9.42
CA LEU A 42 -10.91 1.15 -10.72
C LEU A 42 -11.03 -0.23 -11.39
N ASP A 43 -10.90 -1.34 -10.67
CA ASP A 43 -11.11 -2.68 -11.21
C ASP A 43 -12.53 -2.82 -11.81
N MET A 44 -13.55 -2.29 -11.13
CA MET A 44 -14.94 -2.31 -11.63
C MET A 44 -15.11 -1.46 -12.89
N LEU A 45 -14.57 -0.25 -12.92
CA LEU A 45 -14.69 0.67 -14.06
C LEU A 45 -14.06 0.10 -15.35
N PHE A 46 -13.03 -0.73 -15.22
CA PHE A 46 -12.33 -1.33 -16.35
C PHE A 46 -12.67 -2.81 -16.56
N SER A 47 -13.57 -3.40 -15.74
CA SER A 47 -14.05 -4.75 -15.96
C SER A 47 -14.81 -4.85 -17.28
N THR A 48 -14.70 -5.99 -17.95
CA THR A 48 -15.45 -6.25 -19.17
C THR A 48 -16.92 -6.53 -18.86
N SER A 49 -17.81 -6.23 -19.81
CA SER A 49 -19.26 -6.42 -19.64
C SER A 49 -19.68 -7.84 -19.26
N ASN A 50 -18.85 -8.84 -19.52
CA ASN A 50 -19.11 -10.24 -19.11
C ASN A 50 -19.13 -10.42 -17.57
N PHE A 51 -18.57 -9.49 -16.83
CA PHE A 51 -18.58 -9.49 -15.37
C PHE A 51 -19.69 -8.61 -14.78
N TRP A 52 -20.48 -7.97 -15.61
CA TRP A 52 -21.58 -7.14 -15.13
C TRP A 52 -22.83 -7.99 -14.89
N LEU A 53 -23.27 -8.05 -13.65
CA LEU A 53 -24.47 -8.78 -13.28
C LEU A 53 -25.74 -8.05 -13.75
N GLN A 54 -25.71 -6.73 -13.68
CA GLN A 54 -26.77 -5.84 -14.09
C GLN A 54 -26.16 -4.53 -14.60
N THR A 55 -26.88 -3.86 -15.49
CA THR A 55 -26.44 -2.55 -16.01
C THR A 55 -27.61 -1.57 -16.07
N SER A 56 -27.29 -0.29 -16.04
CA SER A 56 -28.26 0.81 -16.22
C SER A 56 -27.72 1.83 -17.22
N PRO A 57 -28.53 2.75 -17.72
CA PRO A 57 -28.09 3.89 -18.53
C PRO A 57 -27.01 4.71 -17.79
N GLU A 58 -27.17 4.92 -16.48
CA GLU A 58 -26.24 5.67 -15.64
C GLU A 58 -24.89 4.94 -15.56
N TRP A 59 -24.89 3.61 -15.41
CA TRP A 59 -23.65 2.83 -15.42
C TRP A 59 -22.92 2.91 -16.76
N LYS A 60 -23.66 2.81 -17.87
CA LYS A 60 -23.08 2.98 -19.22
C LYS A 60 -22.44 4.36 -19.38
N PHE A 61 -23.12 5.40 -18.92
CA PHE A 61 -22.58 6.77 -18.93
C PHE A 61 -21.28 6.88 -18.13
N ILE A 62 -21.22 6.26 -16.94
CA ILE A 62 -19.99 6.22 -16.14
C ILE A 62 -18.86 5.54 -16.91
N ILE A 63 -19.13 4.38 -17.50
CA ILE A 63 -18.11 3.63 -18.25
C ILE A 63 -17.61 4.40 -19.48
N GLU A 64 -18.48 5.08 -20.21
CA GLU A 64 -18.13 5.91 -21.36
C GLU A 64 -17.25 7.12 -20.98
N ASN A 65 -17.44 7.66 -19.78
CA ASN A 65 -16.71 8.82 -19.29
C ASN A 65 -15.64 8.48 -18.23
N ARG A 66 -15.34 7.21 -17.98
CA ARG A 66 -14.49 6.74 -16.87
C ARG A 66 -13.10 7.37 -16.84
N THR A 67 -12.55 7.79 -17.98
CA THR A 67 -11.25 8.45 -18.04
C THR A 67 -11.22 9.78 -17.30
N LYS A 68 -12.36 10.44 -17.12
CA LYS A 68 -12.49 11.68 -16.32
C LYS A 68 -12.41 11.43 -14.81
N LEU A 69 -12.49 10.15 -14.35
CA LEU A 69 -12.25 9.75 -12.96
C LEU A 69 -10.74 9.57 -12.66
N LEU A 70 -9.92 9.46 -13.70
CA LEU A 70 -8.51 9.15 -13.57
C LEU A 70 -7.68 10.41 -13.32
N SER A 71 -6.68 10.27 -12.47
CA SER A 71 -5.68 11.31 -12.23
C SER A 71 -4.38 10.68 -11.72
N LYS A 72 -3.35 11.50 -11.51
CA LYS A 72 -2.12 11.06 -10.82
C LYS A 72 -2.32 10.80 -9.33
N ASN A 73 -3.48 11.17 -8.77
CA ASN A 73 -3.80 10.95 -7.37
C ASN A 73 -4.19 9.49 -7.10
N VAL A 74 -3.20 8.61 -7.16
CA VAL A 74 -3.32 7.16 -6.91
C VAL A 74 -2.72 6.75 -5.56
N LYS A 75 -2.80 7.63 -4.56
CA LYS A 75 -2.24 7.40 -3.21
C LYS A 75 -2.68 6.08 -2.57
N PRO A 76 -3.97 5.64 -2.64
CA PRO A 76 -4.38 4.36 -2.09
C PRO A 76 -3.69 3.17 -2.76
N PHE A 77 -3.51 3.22 -4.10
CA PHE A 77 -2.76 2.20 -4.84
C PHE A 77 -1.32 2.08 -4.33
N LEU A 78 -0.62 3.22 -4.27
CA LEU A 78 0.77 3.28 -3.81
C LEU A 78 0.90 2.85 -2.35
N GLY A 79 -0.03 3.29 -1.51
CA GLY A 79 -0.08 2.93 -0.09
C GLY A 79 -0.27 1.43 0.10
N TYR A 80 -1.18 0.81 -0.65
CA TYR A 80 -1.43 -0.63 -0.59
C TYR A 80 -0.22 -1.45 -1.06
N ILE A 81 0.39 -1.09 -2.19
CA ILE A 81 1.61 -1.76 -2.68
C ILE A 81 2.71 -1.68 -1.62
N ARG A 82 2.98 -0.49 -1.07
CA ARG A 82 3.98 -0.30 -0.01
C ARG A 82 3.67 -1.13 1.24
N GLN A 83 2.40 -1.19 1.65
CA GLN A 83 1.99 -2.00 2.80
C GLN A 83 2.23 -3.49 2.58
N GLN A 84 1.88 -4.01 1.40
CA GLN A 84 2.11 -5.42 1.09
C GLN A 84 3.60 -5.75 1.05
N THR A 85 4.41 -4.90 0.44
CA THR A 85 5.85 -5.12 0.37
C THR A 85 6.57 -4.91 1.71
N ALA A 86 6.10 -4.01 2.57
CA ALA A 86 6.67 -3.80 3.90
C ALA A 86 6.53 -5.01 4.82
N LYS A 87 5.47 -5.82 4.66
CA LYS A 87 5.27 -7.05 5.45
C LYS A 87 6.40 -8.06 5.27
N TYR A 88 7.06 -8.05 4.12
CA TYR A 88 8.07 -9.05 3.76
C TYR A 88 9.50 -8.59 3.99
N GLY A 89 9.66 -7.45 4.65
CA GLY A 89 10.97 -6.96 5.10
C GLY A 89 11.99 -6.79 3.98
N LEU A 90 11.50 -6.38 2.88
CA LEU A 90 11.98 -6.61 1.56
C LEU A 90 13.22 -5.95 1.13
N LYS A 91 13.99 -5.35 1.96
CA LYS A 91 15.24 -4.80 1.43
C LYS A 91 16.38 -5.25 2.32
N GLY A 92 17.33 -5.90 1.71
CA GLY A 92 18.68 -5.98 2.22
C GLY A 92 19.15 -4.61 2.76
N ALA A 93 18.67 -3.52 2.15
CA ALA A 93 18.85 -2.16 2.66
C ALA A 93 18.25 -1.91 4.06
N ARG A 94 17.02 -2.40 4.35
CA ARG A 94 16.43 -2.24 5.70
C ARG A 94 17.16 -3.06 6.74
N LEU A 95 17.50 -4.31 6.40
CA LEU A 95 18.26 -5.18 7.27
C LEU A 95 19.68 -4.67 7.48
N ALA A 96 20.35 -4.26 6.40
CA ALA A 96 21.67 -3.66 6.48
C ALA A 96 21.68 -2.38 7.32
N GLU A 97 20.65 -1.55 7.19
CA GLU A 97 20.53 -0.35 8.01
C GLU A 97 20.25 -0.66 9.48
N LEU A 98 19.40 -1.67 9.78
CA LEU A 98 19.19 -2.15 11.14
C LEU A 98 20.51 -2.64 11.76
N GLN A 99 21.26 -3.46 11.03
CA GLN A 99 22.55 -3.99 11.46
C GLN A 99 23.58 -2.86 11.66
N ARG A 100 23.65 -1.89 10.74
CA ARG A 100 24.48 -0.69 10.88
C ARG A 100 24.21 0.08 12.18
N ILE A 101 22.91 0.26 12.54
CA ILE A 101 22.54 0.95 13.78
C ILE A 101 22.91 0.13 15.02
N ILE A 102 22.68 -1.18 14.98
CA ILE A 102 23.07 -2.09 16.06
C ILE A 102 24.58 -2.06 16.27
N GLU A 103 25.36 -2.23 15.19
CA GLU A 103 26.84 -2.20 15.22
C GLU A 103 27.37 -0.86 15.73
N TYR A 104 26.75 0.24 15.32
CA TYR A 104 27.15 1.56 15.80
C TYR A 104 26.94 1.72 17.29
N TYR A 105 25.77 1.40 17.83
CA TYR A 105 25.47 1.59 19.25
C TYR A 105 26.10 0.52 20.16
N ASP A 106 26.41 -0.66 19.63
CA ASP A 106 27.03 -1.75 20.40
C ASP A 106 28.52 -1.43 20.78
N GLN A 107 29.10 -0.40 20.17
CA GLN A 107 30.46 0.07 20.49
C GLN A 107 30.53 0.88 21.78
N PHE A 108 29.40 1.36 22.28
CA PHE A 108 29.36 2.29 23.42
C PHE A 108 28.85 1.61 24.70
N PRO A 109 29.13 2.20 25.88
CA PRO A 109 28.63 1.66 27.13
C PRO A 109 27.13 1.52 27.16
N PRO A 110 26.57 0.37 27.60
CA PRO A 110 25.12 0.11 27.56
C PRO A 110 24.25 1.10 28.36
N ASN A 111 24.82 1.78 29.34
CA ASN A 111 24.17 2.76 30.20
C ASN A 111 24.30 4.21 29.71
N SER A 112 25.02 4.48 28.60
CA SER A 112 25.02 5.80 27.99
C SER A 112 23.71 6.06 27.23
N LEU A 113 23.42 7.34 26.97
CA LEU A 113 22.19 7.76 26.32
C LEU A 113 22.38 7.83 24.79
N ILE A 114 21.26 7.75 24.04
CA ILE A 114 21.29 8.00 22.58
C ILE A 114 21.88 9.40 22.30
N SER A 115 21.50 10.42 23.09
CA SER A 115 21.96 11.80 22.95
C SER A 115 23.48 11.95 23.03
N ASP A 116 24.13 11.05 23.79
CA ASP A 116 25.58 11.09 23.97
C ASP A 116 26.35 10.60 22.73
N HIS A 117 25.67 9.86 21.86
CA HIS A 117 26.23 9.21 20.69
C HIS A 117 25.35 9.45 19.44
N PRO A 118 25.33 10.68 18.89
CA PRO A 118 24.55 11.00 17.71
C PRO A 118 24.99 10.15 16.51
N LEU A 119 24.02 9.65 15.74
CA LEU A 119 24.29 8.87 14.53
C LEU A 119 25.04 9.72 13.49
N PRO A 120 26.07 9.17 12.84
CA PRO A 120 26.87 9.88 11.84
C PRO A 120 26.08 10.19 10.56
N SER A 121 25.03 9.42 10.29
CA SER A 121 24.13 9.65 9.15
C SER A 121 22.73 9.12 9.43
N LEU A 122 21.75 9.78 8.84
CA LEU A 122 20.35 9.36 8.80
C LEU A 122 20.03 8.77 7.43
N SER A 123 18.93 8.03 7.33
CA SER A 123 18.47 7.42 6.10
C SER A 123 16.95 7.49 5.99
N GLU A 124 16.38 7.00 4.91
CA GLU A 124 14.93 6.88 4.79
C GLU A 124 14.29 5.98 5.87
N PHE A 125 15.07 5.11 6.51
CA PHE A 125 14.66 4.18 7.57
C PHE A 125 14.98 4.64 8.98
N VAL A 126 15.75 5.72 9.11
CA VAL A 126 16.23 6.26 10.38
C VAL A 126 16.06 7.76 10.42
N ARG A 127 15.21 8.24 11.31
CA ARG A 127 14.82 9.66 11.40
C ARG A 127 14.96 10.18 12.82
N ILE A 128 15.27 11.46 12.93
CA ILE A 128 15.12 12.22 14.17
C ILE A 128 13.95 13.18 13.96
N TRP A 129 13.04 13.24 14.93
CA TRP A 129 11.91 14.15 14.89
C TRP A 129 11.52 14.59 16.31
N GLU A 130 10.80 15.71 16.38
CA GLU A 130 10.38 16.32 17.62
C GLU A 130 8.87 16.24 17.77
N GLN A 131 8.42 16.00 19.00
CA GLN A 131 7.01 16.05 19.36
C GLN A 131 6.82 17.01 20.51
N ILE A 132 5.86 17.92 20.38
CA ILE A 132 5.41 18.77 21.46
C ILE A 132 4.49 17.95 22.34
N CYS A 133 4.88 17.76 23.60
CA CYS A 133 4.07 17.10 24.62
C CYS A 133 3.41 18.16 25.52
N GLU A 134 2.09 18.20 25.50
CA GLU A 134 1.31 19.06 26.39
C GLU A 134 1.46 18.57 27.85
N GLN A 135 1.76 19.51 28.75
CA GLN A 135 1.85 19.22 30.18
C GLN A 135 0.52 19.54 30.88
N PRO A 136 0.10 18.74 31.86
CA PRO A 136 -1.09 19.06 32.66
C PRO A 136 -0.86 20.30 33.55
N HIS A 137 -1.94 21.06 33.77
CA HIS A 137 -2.01 22.17 34.74
C HIS A 137 -1.12 23.41 34.48
N GLY A 138 -1.01 23.85 33.18
CA GLY A 138 -0.42 25.17 32.87
C GLY A 138 1.10 25.23 32.96
N LEU A 139 1.76 24.08 32.96
CA LEU A 139 3.20 23.97 32.74
C LEU A 139 3.50 24.15 31.24
N ASP A 140 4.68 24.70 30.94
CA ASP A 140 5.12 24.86 29.55
C ASP A 140 5.21 23.53 28.81
N ASN A 141 4.81 23.50 27.56
CA ASN A 141 4.94 22.35 26.70
C ASN A 141 6.41 21.91 26.57
N ILE A 142 6.65 20.62 26.59
CA ILE A 142 8.00 20.05 26.46
C ILE A 142 8.18 19.49 25.04
N ASN A 143 9.25 19.90 24.37
CA ASN A 143 9.71 19.27 23.14
C ASN A 143 10.47 18.00 23.47
N VAL A 144 9.95 16.85 22.99
CA VAL A 144 10.61 15.55 23.15
C VAL A 144 11.17 15.13 21.79
N THR A 145 12.48 14.91 21.73
CA THR A 145 13.17 14.45 20.53
C THR A 145 13.24 12.92 20.54
N TYR A 146 12.91 12.33 19.38
CA TYR A 146 12.91 10.88 19.18
C TYR A 146 13.86 10.49 18.05
N LEU A 147 14.55 9.37 18.26
CA LEU A 147 15.16 8.58 17.21
C LEU A 147 14.15 7.50 16.78
N GLU A 148 13.84 7.46 15.50
CA GLU A 148 13.02 6.40 14.90
C GLU A 148 13.90 5.51 14.02
N VAL A 149 13.93 4.21 14.32
CA VAL A 149 14.64 3.19 13.55
C VAL A 149 13.65 2.16 13.05
N LEU A 150 13.44 2.07 11.74
CA LEU A 150 12.50 1.14 11.10
C LEU A 150 11.09 1.13 11.73
N GLY A 151 10.61 2.30 12.15
CA GLY A 151 9.31 2.49 12.80
C GLY A 151 9.30 2.27 14.32
N LYS A 152 10.40 1.87 14.93
CA LYS A 152 10.55 1.85 16.40
C LYS A 152 11.07 3.20 16.88
N LYS A 153 10.39 3.76 17.87
CA LYS A 153 10.63 5.11 18.40
C LYS A 153 11.30 5.04 19.76
N PHE A 154 12.36 5.80 19.93
CA PHE A 154 13.12 5.91 21.17
C PHE A 154 13.35 7.38 21.50
N GLN A 155 13.07 7.80 22.73
CA GLN A 155 13.45 9.15 23.18
C GLN A 155 14.97 9.27 23.24
N MET A 156 15.50 10.44 22.93
CA MET A 156 16.96 10.67 22.91
C MET A 156 17.64 10.46 24.27
N ASN A 157 16.90 10.54 25.36
CA ASN A 157 17.37 10.24 26.71
C ASN A 157 17.23 8.76 27.13
N THR A 158 17.00 7.86 26.16
CA THR A 158 16.93 6.41 26.40
C THR A 158 18.33 5.82 26.48
N HIS A 159 18.56 4.94 27.47
CA HIS A 159 19.83 4.20 27.55
C HIS A 159 19.99 3.22 26.38
N LEU A 160 21.21 3.08 25.86
CA LEU A 160 21.53 2.24 24.70
C LEU A 160 21.12 0.78 24.87
N LYS A 161 21.23 0.20 26.07
CA LYS A 161 20.73 -1.15 26.35
C LYS A 161 19.24 -1.33 26.04
N ASN A 162 18.42 -0.30 26.27
CA ASN A 162 17.00 -0.33 26.04
C ASN A 162 16.64 -0.08 24.56
N VAL A 163 17.57 0.47 23.79
CA VAL A 163 17.49 0.61 22.33
C VAL A 163 17.94 -0.67 21.63
N LEU A 164 19.11 -1.19 22.03
CA LEU A 164 19.72 -2.36 21.42
C LEU A 164 18.88 -3.63 21.57
N TYR A 165 18.26 -3.85 22.74
CA TYR A 165 17.47 -5.05 22.98
C TYR A 165 16.34 -5.23 21.94
N PRO A 166 15.43 -4.26 21.73
CA PRO A 166 14.35 -4.42 20.74
C PRO A 166 14.87 -4.38 19.29
N LEU A 167 16.00 -3.74 18.99
CA LEU A 167 16.61 -3.75 17.67
C LEU A 167 17.24 -5.12 17.36
N LYS A 168 18.00 -5.71 18.29
CA LYS A 168 18.57 -7.06 18.14
C LYS A 168 17.49 -8.12 18.00
N LYS A 169 16.40 -8.00 18.76
CA LYS A 169 15.23 -8.89 18.60
C LYS A 169 14.60 -8.75 17.21
N LEU A 170 14.53 -7.53 16.69
CA LEU A 170 14.02 -7.28 15.33
C LEU A 170 14.97 -7.91 14.29
N ASP A 171 16.28 -7.79 14.44
CA ASP A 171 17.28 -8.42 13.57
C ASP A 171 17.17 -9.96 13.55
N GLU A 172 16.98 -10.57 14.71
CA GLU A 172 16.73 -12.02 14.82
C GLU A 172 15.46 -12.45 14.10
N GLU A 173 14.37 -11.67 14.24
CA GLU A 173 13.09 -11.94 13.56
C GLU A 173 13.23 -11.81 12.04
N TYR A 174 13.94 -10.80 11.56
CA TYR A 174 14.26 -10.64 10.14
C TYR A 174 15.12 -11.81 9.64
N GLY A 175 16.15 -12.19 10.37
CA GLY A 175 16.99 -13.33 10.02
C GLY A 175 16.24 -14.66 9.93
N LYS A 176 15.26 -14.92 10.81
CA LYS A 176 14.37 -16.09 10.72
C LYS A 176 13.48 -16.03 9.48
N ARG A 177 12.84 -14.88 9.22
CA ARG A 177 11.98 -14.69 8.05
C ARG A 177 12.76 -14.80 6.74
N SER A 178 13.96 -14.24 6.70
CA SER A 178 14.83 -14.33 5.52
C SER A 178 15.21 -15.78 5.20
N ARG A 179 15.54 -16.59 6.22
CA ARG A 179 15.83 -18.01 6.03
C ARG A 179 14.61 -18.82 5.56
N LEU A 180 13.44 -18.58 6.15
CA LEU A 180 12.19 -19.21 5.71
C LEU A 180 11.86 -18.81 4.27
N ALA A 181 11.95 -17.53 3.97
CA ALA A 181 11.66 -17.02 2.63
C ALA A 181 12.66 -17.53 1.57
N ALA A 182 13.92 -17.72 1.92
CA ALA A 182 14.91 -18.34 1.03
C ALA A 182 14.50 -19.77 0.60
N ASN A 183 13.73 -20.46 1.45
CA ASN A 183 13.15 -21.78 1.16
C ASN A 183 11.71 -21.69 0.62
N ASN A 184 11.24 -20.53 0.22
CA ASN A 184 9.84 -20.28 -0.15
C ASN A 184 8.82 -20.52 0.97
N GLU A 185 9.25 -20.56 2.23
CA GLU A 185 8.40 -20.80 3.39
C GLU A 185 8.00 -19.47 4.06
N GLY A 186 6.80 -19.42 4.61
CA GLY A 186 6.31 -18.24 5.35
C GLY A 186 6.07 -17.00 4.49
N VAL A 187 6.04 -17.14 3.17
CA VAL A 187 5.71 -16.05 2.24
C VAL A 187 4.19 -16.00 2.05
N ASP A 188 3.59 -14.83 2.25
CA ASP A 188 2.17 -14.61 1.90
C ASP A 188 2.05 -14.38 0.37
N TRP A 189 2.03 -15.45 -0.35
CA TRP A 189 1.95 -15.46 -1.82
C TRP A 189 0.75 -14.68 -2.36
N LYS A 190 -0.35 -14.64 -1.60
CA LYS A 190 -1.52 -13.84 -1.95
C LYS A 190 -1.17 -12.36 -1.94
N ALA A 191 -0.53 -11.86 -0.90
CA ALA A 191 -0.14 -10.46 -0.80
C ALA A 191 0.92 -10.09 -1.84
N VAL A 192 1.92 -10.96 -2.07
CA VAL A 192 2.95 -10.75 -3.11
C VAL A 192 2.30 -10.66 -4.49
N SER A 193 1.43 -11.62 -4.84
CA SER A 193 0.74 -11.61 -6.13
C SER A 193 -0.15 -10.37 -6.33
N HIS A 194 -0.77 -9.86 -5.25
CA HIS A 194 -1.52 -8.61 -5.28
C HIS A 194 -0.62 -7.40 -5.53
N ALA A 195 0.57 -7.35 -4.90
CA ALA A 195 1.52 -6.26 -5.12
C ALA A 195 2.00 -6.22 -6.58
N PHE A 196 2.36 -7.37 -7.16
CA PHE A 196 2.68 -7.48 -8.59
C PHE A 196 1.53 -7.03 -9.48
N ARG A 197 0.31 -7.52 -9.22
CA ARG A 197 -0.89 -7.15 -9.97
C ARG A 197 -1.09 -5.64 -10.00
N LEU A 198 -1.07 -5.02 -8.83
CA LEU A 198 -1.31 -3.58 -8.71
C LEU A 198 -0.20 -2.76 -9.35
N SER A 199 1.06 -3.19 -9.25
CA SER A 199 2.17 -2.50 -9.91
C SER A 199 2.04 -2.56 -11.44
N TYR A 200 1.66 -3.70 -12.01
CA TYR A 200 1.36 -3.80 -13.45
C TYR A 200 0.18 -2.92 -13.86
N GLN A 201 -0.91 -2.92 -13.09
CA GLN A 201 -2.07 -2.07 -13.35
C GLN A 201 -1.69 -0.58 -13.29
N LEU A 202 -0.84 -0.19 -12.36
CA LEU A 202 -0.41 1.20 -12.22
C LEU A 202 0.43 1.65 -13.42
N VAL A 203 1.28 0.77 -13.97
CA VAL A 203 2.00 1.05 -15.22
C VAL A 203 1.03 1.21 -16.38
N ASP A 204 0.07 0.27 -16.54
CA ASP A 204 -0.94 0.36 -17.61
C ASP A 204 -1.78 1.63 -17.49
N LEU A 205 -2.17 2.02 -16.27
CA LEU A 205 -2.91 3.25 -16.02
C LEU A 205 -2.10 4.49 -16.42
N ALA A 206 -0.83 4.52 -16.04
CA ALA A 206 0.05 5.65 -16.32
C ALA A 206 0.35 5.83 -17.80
N GLU A 207 0.57 4.73 -18.51
CA GLU A 207 1.00 4.73 -19.91
C GLU A 207 -0.19 4.79 -20.88
N ASN A 208 -1.29 4.08 -20.57
CA ASN A 208 -2.42 3.85 -21.48
C ASN A 208 -3.74 4.45 -21.00
N HIS A 209 -3.80 5.04 -19.81
CA HIS A 209 -4.99 5.58 -19.17
C HIS A 209 -6.14 4.55 -19.05
N GLN A 210 -5.80 3.29 -18.94
CA GLN A 210 -6.77 2.19 -18.84
C GLN A 210 -6.13 0.93 -18.28
N PHE A 211 -6.99 0.03 -17.80
CA PHE A 211 -6.62 -1.36 -17.52
C PHE A 211 -7.23 -2.26 -18.60
N VAL A 212 -6.52 -3.33 -18.93
CA VAL A 212 -7.03 -4.35 -19.85
C VAL A 212 -7.15 -5.67 -19.10
N PHE A 213 -8.37 -6.19 -19.00
CA PHE A 213 -8.63 -7.49 -18.40
C PHE A 213 -8.94 -8.56 -19.45
N PRO A 214 -8.41 -9.80 -19.30
CA PRO A 214 -7.41 -10.20 -18.31
C PRO A 214 -6.05 -9.49 -18.54
N LEU A 215 -5.34 -9.23 -17.43
CA LEU A 215 -4.00 -8.63 -17.52
C LEU A 215 -3.07 -9.51 -18.36
N LYS A 216 -2.19 -8.90 -19.13
CA LYS A 216 -1.18 -9.62 -19.94
C LYS A 216 -0.33 -10.56 -19.11
N GLN A 217 -0.08 -10.20 -17.82
CA GLN A 217 0.75 -10.93 -16.88
C GLN A 217 -0.02 -11.96 -16.04
N VAL A 218 -1.28 -12.28 -16.40
CA VAL A 218 -2.15 -13.17 -15.59
C VAL A 218 -1.50 -14.51 -15.23
N ASN A 219 -0.78 -15.13 -16.15
CA ASN A 219 -0.10 -16.41 -15.90
C ASN A 219 1.06 -16.24 -14.90
N ARG A 220 1.85 -15.17 -15.04
CA ARG A 220 2.91 -14.84 -14.07
C ARG A 220 2.36 -14.59 -12.68
N ILE A 221 1.29 -13.82 -12.58
CA ILE A 221 0.61 -13.54 -11.30
C ILE A 221 0.08 -14.82 -10.65
N LYS A 222 -0.47 -15.77 -11.45
CA LYS A 222 -0.90 -17.08 -10.94
C LYS A 222 0.26 -17.91 -10.41
N GLN A 223 1.38 -17.98 -11.13
CA GLN A 223 2.59 -18.67 -10.65
C GLN A 223 3.10 -18.09 -9.33
N ILE A 224 3.13 -16.75 -9.21
CA ILE A 224 3.48 -16.07 -7.96
C ILE A 224 2.50 -16.44 -6.85
N LYS A 225 1.20 -16.37 -7.10
CA LYS A 225 0.16 -16.69 -6.12
C LYS A 225 0.26 -18.12 -5.59
N ASN A 226 0.68 -19.05 -6.44
CA ASN A 226 0.85 -20.46 -6.09
C ASN A 226 2.22 -20.76 -5.46
N GLY A 227 3.12 -19.79 -5.32
CA GLY A 227 4.46 -20.00 -4.76
C GLY A 227 5.38 -20.82 -5.66
N GLU A 228 5.12 -20.85 -6.98
CA GLU A 228 5.88 -21.66 -7.95
C GLU A 228 7.25 -21.08 -8.30
N LEU A 229 7.52 -19.86 -7.85
CA LEU A 229 8.71 -19.11 -8.20
C LEU A 229 9.57 -18.82 -6.99
N PRO A 230 10.92 -18.74 -7.15
CA PRO A 230 11.83 -18.45 -6.03
C PRO A 230 11.58 -17.06 -5.47
N TRP A 231 11.35 -16.98 -4.16
CA TRP A 231 11.07 -15.71 -3.48
C TRP A 231 12.18 -14.66 -3.68
N LEU A 232 13.44 -15.08 -3.56
CA LEU A 232 14.57 -14.15 -3.68
C LEU A 232 14.61 -13.45 -5.04
N GLN A 233 14.26 -14.16 -6.12
CA GLN A 233 14.14 -13.57 -7.46
C GLN A 233 12.96 -12.59 -7.55
N LEU A 234 11.81 -12.99 -6.99
CA LEU A 234 10.61 -12.16 -7.01
C LEU A 234 10.75 -10.88 -6.19
N GLN A 235 11.56 -10.92 -5.16
CA GLN A 235 11.83 -9.77 -4.31
C GLN A 235 12.45 -8.61 -5.09
N ASP A 236 13.49 -8.87 -5.85
CA ASP A 236 14.18 -7.87 -6.65
C ASP A 236 13.28 -7.38 -7.80
N GLU A 237 12.63 -8.33 -8.50
CA GLU A 237 11.68 -8.04 -9.57
C GLU A 237 10.52 -7.13 -9.09
N LEU A 238 9.97 -7.40 -7.89
CA LEU A 238 8.91 -6.58 -7.33
C LEU A 238 9.39 -5.17 -6.98
N SER A 239 10.61 -5.05 -6.42
CA SER A 239 11.18 -3.74 -6.11
C SER A 239 11.36 -2.89 -7.37
N GLU A 240 11.95 -3.47 -8.43
CA GLU A 240 12.14 -2.78 -9.72
C GLU A 240 10.79 -2.40 -10.36
N LEU A 241 9.82 -3.31 -10.32
CA LEU A 241 8.48 -3.05 -10.87
C LEU A 241 7.75 -1.94 -10.11
N MET A 242 7.91 -1.87 -8.79
CA MET A 242 7.36 -0.79 -7.98
C MET A 242 7.98 0.56 -8.36
N ASP A 243 9.30 0.63 -8.42
CA ASP A 243 10.01 1.86 -8.80
C ASP A 243 9.59 2.31 -10.21
N LYS A 244 9.46 1.37 -11.15
CA LYS A 244 8.93 1.63 -12.49
C LYS A 244 7.51 2.18 -12.43
N SER A 245 6.63 1.59 -11.62
CA SER A 245 5.24 2.02 -11.53
C SER A 245 5.10 3.44 -10.96
N PHE A 246 5.94 3.81 -9.99
CA PHE A 246 5.95 5.16 -9.41
C PHE A 246 6.47 6.19 -10.42
N GLN A 247 7.56 5.88 -11.12
CA GLN A 247 8.10 6.75 -12.17
C GLN A 247 7.11 6.90 -13.33
N ALA A 248 6.37 5.84 -13.68
CA ALA A 248 5.37 5.90 -14.73
C ALA A 248 4.25 6.89 -14.39
N ILE A 249 3.74 6.88 -13.16
CA ILE A 249 2.72 7.84 -12.71
C ILE A 249 3.27 9.28 -12.71
N GLU A 250 4.49 9.51 -12.24
CA GLU A 250 5.10 10.84 -12.27
C GLU A 250 5.18 11.41 -13.70
N LYS A 251 5.58 10.57 -14.66
CA LYS A 251 5.76 10.94 -16.08
C LYS A 251 4.46 10.91 -16.89
N SER A 252 3.37 10.38 -16.31
CA SER A 252 2.10 10.21 -17.01
C SER A 252 1.51 11.55 -17.45
N THR A 253 0.77 11.53 -18.55
CA THR A 253 -0.05 12.64 -19.02
C THR A 253 -1.43 12.70 -18.38
N LEU A 254 -1.72 11.85 -17.38
CA LEU A 254 -2.92 11.98 -16.56
C LEU A 254 -2.99 13.34 -15.88
N PRO A 255 -4.20 13.92 -15.71
CA PRO A 255 -4.35 15.15 -14.95
C PRO A 255 -3.93 14.97 -13.50
N GLU A 256 -3.52 16.06 -12.84
CA GLU A 256 -3.19 16.04 -11.40
C GLU A 256 -4.42 15.69 -10.55
N GLU A 257 -5.60 16.18 -10.93
CA GLU A 257 -6.88 15.92 -10.26
C GLU A 257 -7.94 15.43 -11.26
N PRO A 258 -8.89 14.59 -10.82
CA PRO A 258 -10.01 14.15 -11.66
C PRO A 258 -10.99 15.28 -11.93
N ASP A 259 -11.85 15.13 -12.93
CA ASP A 259 -12.91 16.10 -13.26
C ASP A 259 -14.07 16.06 -12.26
N ARG A 260 -13.83 16.65 -11.07
CA ARG A 260 -14.80 16.66 -9.96
C ARG A 260 -16.09 17.41 -10.30
N VAL A 261 -16.01 18.45 -11.13
CA VAL A 261 -17.18 19.26 -11.52
C VAL A 261 -18.12 18.40 -12.38
N PHE A 262 -17.58 17.78 -13.42
CA PHE A 262 -18.35 16.88 -14.27
C PHE A 262 -19.09 15.79 -13.48
N TRP A 263 -18.40 15.15 -12.53
CA TRP A 263 -19.01 14.08 -11.74
C TRP A 263 -19.99 14.58 -10.68
N SER A 264 -19.77 15.77 -10.13
CA SER A 264 -20.73 16.41 -9.24
C SER A 264 -22.04 16.71 -9.96
N ASP A 265 -21.98 17.26 -11.18
CA ASP A 265 -23.16 17.55 -12.00
C ASP A 265 -23.92 16.26 -12.38
N PHE A 266 -23.19 15.22 -12.75
CA PHE A 266 -23.79 13.90 -13.02
C PHE A 266 -24.49 13.30 -11.81
N ILE A 267 -23.91 13.40 -10.61
CA ILE A 267 -24.53 12.93 -9.36
C ILE A 267 -25.83 13.69 -9.12
N VAL A 268 -25.80 15.02 -9.18
CA VAL A 268 -26.98 15.86 -8.98
C VAL A 268 -28.09 15.51 -9.99
N TRP A 269 -27.72 15.40 -11.26
CA TRP A 269 -28.67 15.00 -12.30
C TRP A 269 -29.32 13.64 -12.03
N THR A 270 -28.50 12.65 -11.66
CA THR A 270 -29.00 11.29 -11.37
C THR A 270 -29.97 11.27 -10.20
N TYR A 271 -29.68 11.99 -9.12
CA TYR A 271 -30.57 12.06 -7.96
C TYR A 271 -31.87 12.83 -8.25
N LEU A 272 -31.77 13.96 -8.96
CA LEU A 272 -32.99 14.69 -9.37
C LEU A 272 -33.88 13.82 -10.23
N LYS A 273 -33.36 13.10 -11.21
CA LYS A 273 -34.09 12.17 -12.03
C LYS A 273 -34.82 11.09 -11.21
N SER A 274 -34.17 10.54 -10.18
CA SER A 274 -34.74 9.51 -9.32
C SER A 274 -35.84 10.01 -8.39
N ILE A 275 -35.94 11.33 -8.13
CA ILE A 275 -36.99 11.94 -7.31
C ILE A 275 -38.20 12.28 -8.17
N THR A 276 -37.98 12.55 -9.46
CA THR A 276 -39.03 12.98 -10.39
C THR A 276 -39.64 11.85 -11.21
N SER A 277 -39.10 10.64 -11.12
CA SER A 277 -39.62 9.39 -11.73
C SER A 277 -40.48 8.62 -10.76
#